data_5e1f00aca27cba7bc27c981c480188ec
#
_entry.id   5e1f00aca27cba7bc27c981c480188ec
#
_cell.length_a   1.000
_cell.length_b   1.000
_cell.length_c   1.000
_cell.angle_alpha   90.00
_cell.angle_beta   90.00
_cell.angle_gamma   90.00
#
_symmetry.space_group_name_H-M   'P 1'
#
loop_
_entity.id
_entity.type
_entity.pdbx_description
1 polymer ?
#
loop_
_entity_poly.entity_id
_entity_poly.type
_entity_poly.pdbx_seq_one_letter_code
_entity_poly.pdbx_strand_id
1 'polypeptide(L)'
;MEFSVKKIEPTVAEVHFKTTKEELNEAFEKAYKKAAQKVKIPGFRVGKTPIEIIKKHLGDSVIEDALEILLIDTYNSILEKLDPKPISLPLFNIKEVDKEKGVEFTAEYEYFPEIEISKYKKMKAKSLEIEEDLSLIEEVLKSIAEKNPILLPKEFEDESKNVVEENDVVLLDLFIYREKDLKELHHIEEYNVDLSYPDPNFPELKNRLMGKKVGEEVEFETKMGNSRDFPKASNKNVKVKAKILEIRYKAPPEINDEFAKLFQYESLEDFKKAIQETIQKQANTYVENEVIKQIVQEIIEKNPFDLPNVVINQEVKARLEDLSKRLGLTNTISFEQLSLFYRKSPEEVEKDFKEQATRDLKTQIILDKIIELEKIDVSSEEISEEIKNTYGRYVTNEEQLKELEKNENIVNNIKAYLKREKTIKWLMENSEIKKGDKISTRKLYEEGKIKLF
;
A
#
# COMPACT_ATOMS: atom_id res chain seq x y z
N MET A 1 8.13 46.53 -11.09
CA MET A 1 7.47 45.60 -10.18
C MET A 1 7.97 45.79 -8.75
N GLU A 2 7.05 45.92 -7.79
CA GLU A 2 7.33 45.91 -6.33
C GLU A 2 6.62 44.72 -5.72
N PHE A 3 7.23 44.09 -4.73
CA PHE A 3 6.60 43.00 -3.99
C PHE A 3 6.96 43.02 -2.51
N SER A 4 6.08 42.51 -1.67
CA SER A 4 6.30 42.31 -0.23
C SER A 4 5.72 40.95 0.21
N VAL A 5 6.42 40.27 1.13
CA VAL A 5 6.01 38.95 1.66
C VAL A 5 5.52 39.13 3.08
N LYS A 6 4.38 38.48 3.40
CA LYS A 6 3.81 38.47 4.74
C LYS A 6 3.43 37.02 5.10
N LYS A 7 3.90 36.52 6.23
CA LYS A 7 3.40 35.26 6.81
C LYS A 7 2.01 35.52 7.40
N ILE A 8 1.00 34.85 6.89
CA ILE A 8 -0.41 35.00 7.34
C ILE A 8 -0.82 33.88 8.29
N GLU A 9 -0.24 32.69 8.11
CA GLU A 9 -0.42 31.53 8.99
C GLU A 9 0.95 30.85 9.22
N PRO A 10 1.06 29.91 10.18
CA PRO A 10 2.31 29.22 10.45
C PRO A 10 2.92 28.49 9.24
N THR A 11 2.10 28.15 8.26
CA THR A 11 2.49 27.40 7.05
C THR A 11 2.09 28.10 5.75
N VAL A 12 1.51 29.31 5.82
CA VAL A 12 1.01 30.04 4.65
C VAL A 12 1.60 31.45 4.62
N ALA A 13 2.13 31.84 3.48
CA ALA A 13 2.60 33.19 3.22
C ALA A 13 1.86 33.80 2.03
N GLU A 14 1.67 35.10 2.07
CA GLU A 14 1.07 35.91 1.01
C GLU A 14 2.11 36.89 0.46
N VAL A 15 2.25 36.94 -0.86
CA VAL A 15 3.04 37.95 -1.54
C VAL A 15 2.10 38.96 -2.17
N HIS A 16 2.32 40.21 -1.86
CA HIS A 16 1.66 41.33 -2.53
C HIS A 16 2.50 41.82 -3.70
N PHE A 17 1.88 41.97 -4.85
CA PHE A 17 2.50 42.44 -6.07
C PHE A 17 1.83 43.71 -6.56
N LYS A 18 2.67 44.62 -7.03
CA LYS A 18 2.25 45.80 -7.79
C LYS A 18 3.04 45.86 -9.08
N THR A 19 2.37 45.54 -10.18
CA THR A 19 2.97 45.57 -11.53
C THR A 19 2.88 46.94 -12.14
N THR A 20 3.60 47.14 -13.24
CA THR A 20 3.57 48.39 -14.01
C THR A 20 2.69 48.26 -15.25
N LYS A 21 2.36 49.40 -15.89
CA LYS A 21 1.66 49.39 -17.18
C LYS A 21 2.43 48.65 -18.26
N GLU A 22 3.76 48.77 -18.26
CA GLU A 22 4.64 48.12 -19.24
C GLU A 22 4.53 46.61 -19.12
N GLU A 23 4.60 46.06 -17.90
CA GLU A 23 4.48 44.61 -17.62
C GLU A 23 3.10 44.09 -18.04
N LEU A 24 2.03 44.85 -17.78
CA LEU A 24 0.68 44.47 -18.24
C LEU A 24 0.59 44.48 -19.79
N ASN A 25 1.18 45.47 -20.45
CA ASN A 25 1.20 45.53 -21.92
C ASN A 25 1.97 44.35 -22.52
N GLU A 26 3.12 43.99 -21.95
CA GLU A 26 3.88 42.79 -22.37
C GLU A 26 3.05 41.50 -22.25
N ALA A 27 2.28 41.37 -21.18
CA ALA A 27 1.39 40.24 -21.00
C ALA A 27 0.27 40.21 -22.06
N PHE A 28 -0.32 41.35 -22.40
CA PHE A 28 -1.26 41.47 -23.52
C PHE A 28 -0.62 41.04 -24.85
N GLU A 29 0.62 41.47 -25.13
CA GLU A 29 1.33 41.07 -26.35
C GLU A 29 1.51 39.55 -26.43
N LYS A 30 1.87 38.91 -25.29
CA LYS A 30 1.99 37.45 -25.21
C LYS A 30 0.64 36.77 -25.40
N ALA A 31 -0.43 37.28 -24.78
CA ALA A 31 -1.78 36.77 -24.93
C ALA A 31 -2.28 36.85 -26.37
N TYR A 32 -2.09 37.96 -27.05
CA TYR A 32 -2.42 38.11 -28.47
C TYR A 32 -1.65 37.14 -29.35
N LYS A 33 -0.34 36.90 -29.07
CA LYS A 33 0.47 35.93 -29.80
C LYS A 33 -0.06 34.49 -29.58
N LYS A 34 -0.45 34.15 -28.34
CA LYS A 34 -1.05 32.83 -28.00
C LYS A 34 -2.39 32.68 -28.72
N ALA A 35 -3.24 33.68 -28.70
CA ALA A 35 -4.54 33.70 -29.37
C ALA A 35 -4.43 33.59 -30.89
N ALA A 36 -3.45 34.27 -31.50
CA ALA A 36 -3.18 34.25 -32.95
C ALA A 36 -2.98 32.81 -33.49
N GLN A 37 -2.46 31.90 -32.67
CA GLN A 37 -2.24 30.50 -33.07
C GLN A 37 -3.53 29.67 -33.09
N LYS A 38 -4.58 30.11 -32.38
CA LYS A 38 -5.81 29.36 -32.19
C LYS A 38 -7.03 29.94 -32.92
N VAL A 39 -7.07 31.27 -33.05
CA VAL A 39 -8.22 32.02 -33.57
C VAL A 39 -8.27 31.96 -35.10
N LYS A 40 -9.46 31.66 -35.64
CA LYS A 40 -9.74 31.71 -37.08
C LYS A 40 -10.36 33.05 -37.45
N ILE A 41 -9.64 33.85 -38.23
CA ILE A 41 -10.11 35.13 -38.71
C ILE A 41 -10.42 34.98 -40.22
N PRO A 42 -11.60 35.48 -40.70
CA PRO A 42 -11.94 35.46 -42.12
C PRO A 42 -10.85 36.11 -42.97
N GLY A 43 -10.43 35.43 -44.03
CA GLY A 43 -9.38 35.94 -44.93
C GLY A 43 -7.93 35.58 -44.54
N PHE A 44 -7.71 34.94 -43.40
CA PHE A 44 -6.37 34.52 -42.95
C PHE A 44 -6.33 33.04 -42.57
N ARG A 45 -5.18 32.41 -42.83
CA ARG A 45 -4.90 31.06 -42.34
C ARG A 45 -4.58 31.11 -40.84
N VAL A 46 -5.10 30.18 -40.04
CA VAL A 46 -4.81 30.08 -38.60
C VAL A 46 -3.30 30.12 -38.36
N GLY A 47 -2.85 30.94 -37.44
CA GLY A 47 -1.45 31.13 -37.10
C GLY A 47 -0.64 32.05 -38.07
N LYS A 48 -1.28 32.61 -39.09
CA LYS A 48 -0.62 33.55 -40.06
C LYS A 48 -1.27 34.91 -40.11
N THR A 49 -2.21 35.20 -39.22
CA THR A 49 -2.85 36.51 -39.12
C THR A 49 -1.88 37.51 -38.51
N PRO A 50 -1.67 38.72 -39.11
CA PRO A 50 -0.89 39.79 -38.51
C PRO A 50 -1.42 40.18 -37.13
N ILE A 51 -0.52 40.46 -36.18
CA ILE A 51 -0.89 40.67 -34.77
C ILE A 51 -1.80 41.90 -34.60
N GLU A 52 -1.63 42.93 -35.43
CA GLU A 52 -2.47 44.13 -35.42
C GLU A 52 -3.94 43.83 -35.74
N ILE A 53 -4.19 42.88 -36.63
CA ILE A 53 -5.55 42.42 -36.97
C ILE A 53 -6.13 41.62 -35.82
N ILE A 54 -5.32 40.78 -35.17
CA ILE A 54 -5.70 40.03 -33.97
C ILE A 54 -6.12 40.99 -32.86
N LYS A 55 -5.29 41.99 -32.55
CA LYS A 55 -5.58 43.02 -31.55
C LYS A 55 -6.89 43.74 -31.83
N LYS A 56 -7.09 44.16 -33.09
CA LYS A 56 -8.32 44.85 -33.49
C LYS A 56 -9.57 43.94 -33.42
N HIS A 57 -9.39 42.67 -33.70
CA HIS A 57 -10.51 41.70 -33.72
C HIS A 57 -10.90 41.23 -32.32
N LEU A 58 -9.94 40.92 -31.47
CA LEU A 58 -10.15 40.39 -30.12
C LEU A 58 -10.32 41.49 -29.06
N GLY A 59 -9.64 42.66 -29.25
CA GLY A 59 -9.70 43.72 -28.26
C GLY A 59 -9.42 43.24 -26.84
N ASP A 60 -10.31 43.61 -25.92
CA ASP A 60 -10.19 43.22 -24.50
C ASP A 60 -10.58 41.79 -24.18
N SER A 61 -11.06 41.02 -25.16
CA SER A 61 -11.48 39.61 -24.90
C SER A 61 -10.34 38.68 -24.46
N VAL A 62 -9.08 39.12 -24.61
CA VAL A 62 -7.89 38.39 -24.16
C VAL A 62 -7.41 38.80 -22.76
N ILE A 63 -8.19 39.62 -22.02
CA ILE A 63 -7.75 40.15 -20.73
C ILE A 63 -7.49 39.04 -19.71
N GLU A 64 -8.31 38.02 -19.69
CA GLU A 64 -8.14 36.88 -18.79
C GLU A 64 -6.84 36.11 -19.08
N ASP A 65 -6.56 35.82 -20.36
CA ASP A 65 -5.30 35.19 -20.77
C ASP A 65 -4.09 36.11 -20.45
N ALA A 66 -4.23 37.43 -20.63
CA ALA A 66 -3.15 38.39 -20.33
C ALA A 66 -2.90 38.47 -18.83
N LEU A 67 -3.94 38.51 -18.00
CA LEU A 67 -3.81 38.46 -16.54
C LEU A 67 -3.18 37.16 -16.07
N GLU A 68 -3.64 36.00 -16.56
CA GLU A 68 -3.04 34.72 -16.22
C GLU A 68 -1.52 34.69 -16.51
N ILE A 69 -1.12 35.17 -17.72
CA ILE A 69 0.29 35.25 -18.09
C ILE A 69 1.04 36.20 -17.16
N LEU A 70 0.48 37.38 -16.87
CA LEU A 70 1.10 38.39 -16.00
C LEU A 70 1.34 37.81 -14.60
N LEU A 71 0.33 37.17 -13.98
CA LEU A 71 0.40 36.64 -12.64
C LEU A 71 1.48 35.54 -12.53
N ILE A 72 1.49 34.64 -13.48
CA ILE A 72 2.44 33.51 -13.51
C ILE A 72 3.87 34.00 -13.75
N ASP A 73 4.07 34.87 -14.77
CA ASP A 73 5.40 35.41 -15.12
C ASP A 73 5.97 36.26 -13.98
N THR A 74 5.13 37.09 -13.36
CA THR A 74 5.51 37.93 -12.22
C THR A 74 5.93 37.06 -11.02
N TYR A 75 5.13 36.08 -10.64
CA TYR A 75 5.44 35.20 -9.55
C TYR A 75 6.74 34.41 -9.80
N ASN A 76 6.88 33.80 -10.99
CA ASN A 76 8.08 33.05 -11.36
C ASN A 76 9.36 33.89 -11.33
N SER A 77 9.28 35.19 -11.68
CA SER A 77 10.44 36.07 -11.69
C SER A 77 11.07 36.32 -10.30
N ILE A 78 10.30 36.09 -9.24
CA ILE A 78 10.74 36.28 -7.85
C ILE A 78 10.84 34.99 -7.06
N LEU A 79 10.51 33.85 -7.64
CA LEU A 79 10.40 32.56 -6.95
C LEU A 79 11.64 32.21 -6.11
N GLU A 80 12.84 32.47 -6.66
CA GLU A 80 14.09 32.24 -5.95
C GLU A 80 14.38 33.24 -4.81
N LYS A 81 13.73 34.42 -4.84
CA LYS A 81 13.89 35.49 -3.85
C LYS A 81 12.89 35.38 -2.69
N LEU A 82 11.90 34.51 -2.82
CA LEU A 82 10.90 34.31 -1.76
C LEU A 82 11.51 33.69 -0.54
N ASP A 83 11.19 34.24 0.61
CA ASP A 83 11.49 33.74 1.93
C ASP A 83 10.24 33.96 2.83
N PRO A 84 9.59 32.89 3.30
CA PRO A 84 9.93 31.47 3.13
C PRO A 84 9.72 30.95 1.70
N LYS A 85 10.44 29.87 1.34
CA LYS A 85 10.34 29.27 0.00
C LYS A 85 9.02 28.53 -0.17
N PRO A 86 8.30 28.73 -1.29
CA PRO A 86 7.05 28.01 -1.57
C PRO A 86 7.26 26.53 -1.85
N ILE A 87 6.32 25.73 -1.37
CA ILE A 87 6.23 24.27 -1.63
C ILE A 87 4.91 23.90 -2.32
N SER A 88 4.02 24.86 -2.52
CA SER A 88 2.77 24.70 -3.26
C SER A 88 2.71 25.62 -4.45
N LEU A 89 1.79 25.35 -5.37
CA LEU A 89 1.39 26.31 -6.38
C LEU A 89 0.70 27.51 -5.70
N PRO A 90 0.93 28.74 -6.20
CA PRO A 90 0.29 29.91 -5.63
C PRO A 90 -1.19 29.97 -5.97
N LEU A 91 -1.99 30.46 -5.02
CA LEU A 91 -3.36 30.88 -5.25
C LEU A 91 -3.38 32.40 -5.47
N PHE A 92 -3.70 32.83 -6.69
CA PHE A 92 -3.74 34.27 -7.05
C PHE A 92 -5.08 34.89 -6.70
N ASN A 93 -5.02 36.09 -6.14
CA ASN A 93 -6.19 36.96 -5.89
C ASN A 93 -5.92 38.34 -6.41
N ILE A 94 -6.64 38.73 -7.49
CA ILE A 94 -6.51 40.03 -8.13
C ILE A 94 -7.33 41.05 -7.32
N LYS A 95 -6.67 42.13 -6.87
CA LYS A 95 -7.30 43.18 -6.08
C LYS A 95 -7.77 44.33 -6.98
N GLU A 96 -6.92 44.78 -7.91
CA GLU A 96 -7.22 45.90 -8.81
C GLU A 96 -6.55 45.69 -10.17
N VAL A 97 -7.26 46.02 -11.24
CA VAL A 97 -6.75 46.06 -12.60
C VAL A 97 -6.92 47.47 -13.16
N ASP A 98 -5.83 48.20 -13.35
CA ASP A 98 -5.82 49.52 -13.95
C ASP A 98 -4.92 49.51 -15.19
N LYS A 99 -5.49 49.71 -16.37
CA LYS A 99 -4.74 49.68 -17.65
C LYS A 99 -3.66 50.75 -17.73
N GLU A 100 -3.75 51.84 -16.95
CA GLU A 100 -2.78 52.93 -16.95
C GLU A 100 -1.73 52.79 -15.83
N LYS A 101 -2.00 52.00 -14.81
CA LYS A 101 -1.11 51.83 -13.66
C LYS A 101 -0.51 50.42 -13.52
N GLY A 102 -1.17 49.42 -14.07
CA GLY A 102 -0.83 48.01 -13.92
C GLY A 102 -1.85 47.25 -13.10
N VAL A 103 -1.44 46.11 -12.51
CA VAL A 103 -2.30 45.20 -11.73
C VAL A 103 -1.75 45.07 -10.33
N GLU A 104 -2.64 45.17 -9.35
CA GLU A 104 -2.35 44.81 -7.95
C GLU A 104 -3.01 43.50 -7.61
N PHE A 105 -2.21 42.54 -7.14
CA PHE A 105 -2.69 41.19 -6.79
C PHE A 105 -1.88 40.60 -5.67
N THR A 106 -2.42 39.56 -5.06
CA THR A 106 -1.71 38.72 -4.10
C THR A 106 -1.58 37.28 -4.59
N ALA A 107 -0.53 36.61 -4.12
CA ALA A 107 -0.31 35.18 -4.33
C ALA A 107 -0.11 34.53 -2.96
N GLU A 108 -1.03 33.65 -2.58
CA GLU A 108 -0.90 32.84 -1.38
C GLU A 108 -0.22 31.51 -1.71
N TYR A 109 0.75 31.11 -0.90
CA TYR A 109 1.44 29.83 -1.05
C TYR A 109 1.76 29.21 0.29
N GLU A 110 1.81 27.88 0.31
CA GLU A 110 2.24 27.13 1.48
C GLU A 110 3.77 26.99 1.50
N TYR A 111 4.33 27.02 2.72
CA TYR A 111 5.75 26.82 2.97
C TYR A 111 5.99 25.89 4.14
N PHE A 112 7.16 25.26 4.19
CA PHE A 112 7.54 24.40 5.31
C PHE A 112 8.14 25.27 6.43
N PRO A 113 7.54 25.31 7.64
CA PRO A 113 8.04 26.13 8.73
C PRO A 113 9.36 25.57 9.29
N GLU A 114 10.17 26.43 9.90
CA GLU A 114 11.29 25.96 10.72
C GLU A 114 10.75 25.28 11.98
N ILE A 115 11.12 24.01 12.14
CA ILE A 115 10.68 23.19 13.27
C ILE A 115 11.83 23.05 14.26
N GLU A 116 11.65 23.61 15.45
CA GLU A 116 12.57 23.47 16.56
C GLU A 116 12.00 22.50 17.60
N ILE A 117 12.79 21.49 17.96
CA ILE A 117 12.44 20.52 18.99
C ILE A 117 13.39 20.68 20.17
N SER A 118 12.89 21.27 21.26
CA SER A 118 13.67 21.54 22.47
C SER A 118 13.39 20.55 23.63
N LYS A 119 12.17 20.00 23.65
CA LYS A 119 11.71 19.12 24.74
C LYS A 119 11.44 17.72 24.23
N TYR A 120 12.44 16.85 24.24
CA TYR A 120 12.35 15.47 23.75
C TYR A 120 13.02 14.43 24.66
N LYS A 121 13.63 14.86 25.78
CA LYS A 121 14.22 13.98 26.82
C LYS A 121 13.29 13.87 28.03
N LYS A 122 13.37 12.75 28.74
CA LYS A 122 12.55 12.45 29.96
C LYS A 122 11.04 12.53 29.69
N MET A 123 10.64 11.99 28.55
CA MET A 123 9.22 11.84 28.24
C MET A 123 8.61 10.72 29.11
N LYS A 124 7.31 10.82 29.37
CA LYS A 124 6.61 9.88 30.23
C LYS A 124 5.79 8.92 29.38
N ALA A 125 5.96 7.63 29.60
CA ALA A 125 5.13 6.61 28.97
C ALA A 125 4.76 5.51 29.97
N LYS A 126 3.73 4.73 29.62
CA LYS A 126 3.36 3.53 30.36
C LYS A 126 3.57 2.32 29.47
N SER A 127 4.36 1.36 29.94
CA SER A 127 4.55 0.07 29.27
C SER A 127 3.51 -0.91 29.76
N LEU A 128 2.85 -1.64 28.85
CA LEU A 128 1.98 -2.75 29.22
C LEU A 128 2.82 -3.93 29.74
N GLU A 129 2.35 -4.63 30.76
CA GLU A 129 2.92 -5.89 31.24
C GLU A 129 2.25 -7.06 30.50
N ILE A 130 3.05 -7.86 29.77
CA ILE A 130 2.54 -9.00 29.03
C ILE A 130 2.32 -10.16 29.98
N GLU A 131 1.11 -10.71 29.98
CA GLU A 131 0.78 -11.98 30.62
C GLU A 131 0.68 -13.06 29.54
N GLU A 132 1.51 -14.09 29.63
CA GLU A 132 1.49 -15.20 28.69
C GLU A 132 0.27 -16.08 28.94
N ASP A 133 -0.49 -16.34 27.86
CA ASP A 133 -1.55 -17.34 27.85
C ASP A 133 -1.10 -18.56 27.03
N LEU A 134 -0.63 -19.61 27.73
CA LEU A 134 -0.13 -20.82 27.10
C LEU A 134 -1.20 -21.58 26.31
N SER A 135 -2.50 -21.38 26.63
CA SER A 135 -3.59 -22.02 25.90
C SER A 135 -3.70 -21.52 24.46
N LEU A 136 -3.15 -20.31 24.18
CA LEU A 136 -3.08 -19.76 22.83
C LEU A 136 -2.19 -20.62 21.90
N ILE A 137 -1.16 -21.28 22.44
CA ILE A 137 -0.27 -22.15 21.66
C ILE A 137 -1.05 -23.34 21.08
N GLU A 138 -1.91 -23.96 21.89
CA GLU A 138 -2.75 -25.10 21.46
C GLU A 138 -3.76 -24.65 20.37
N GLU A 139 -4.34 -23.47 20.52
CA GLU A 139 -5.27 -22.91 19.54
C GLU A 139 -4.56 -22.62 18.20
N VAL A 140 -3.35 -22.06 18.27
CA VAL A 140 -2.51 -21.78 17.09
C VAL A 140 -2.13 -23.08 16.38
N LEU A 141 -1.69 -24.11 17.12
CA LEU A 141 -1.37 -25.42 16.55
C LEU A 141 -2.59 -26.03 15.87
N LYS A 142 -3.76 -25.96 16.50
CA LYS A 142 -5.00 -26.46 15.91
C LYS A 142 -5.35 -25.69 14.62
N SER A 143 -5.23 -24.38 14.61
CA SER A 143 -5.43 -23.56 13.41
C SER A 143 -4.45 -23.91 12.29
N ILE A 144 -3.18 -24.19 12.62
CA ILE A 144 -2.17 -24.63 11.65
C ILE A 144 -2.55 -26.00 11.08
N ALA A 145 -2.99 -26.93 11.93
CA ALA A 145 -3.41 -28.27 11.49
C ALA A 145 -4.64 -28.18 10.55
N GLU A 146 -5.63 -27.38 10.88
CA GLU A 146 -6.83 -27.16 10.06
C GLU A 146 -6.51 -26.54 8.69
N LYS A 147 -5.50 -25.65 8.63
CA LYS A 147 -5.05 -25.04 7.38
C LYS A 147 -4.16 -25.96 6.52
N ASN A 148 -3.63 -27.03 7.11
CA ASN A 148 -2.74 -27.97 6.42
C ASN A 148 -3.32 -29.40 6.51
N PRO A 149 -4.51 -29.64 5.96
CA PRO A 149 -5.16 -30.94 6.05
C PRO A 149 -4.37 -32.01 5.28
N ILE A 150 -4.39 -33.22 5.82
CA ILE A 150 -3.93 -34.43 5.12
C ILE A 150 -5.10 -35.08 4.38
N LEU A 151 -4.77 -35.78 3.29
CA LEU A 151 -5.76 -36.57 2.55
C LEU A 151 -5.80 -37.99 3.07
N LEU A 152 -6.95 -38.40 3.59
CA LEU A 152 -7.20 -39.77 4.06
C LEU A 152 -8.21 -40.48 3.15
N PRO A 153 -8.02 -41.78 2.88
CA PRO A 153 -9.01 -42.57 2.13
C PRO A 153 -10.37 -42.56 2.83
N LYS A 154 -11.44 -42.45 2.07
CA LYS A 154 -12.81 -42.45 2.58
C LYS A 154 -13.33 -43.89 2.64
N GLU A 155 -12.85 -44.64 3.63
CA GLU A 155 -13.18 -46.06 3.89
C GLU A 155 -13.79 -46.21 5.28
N PHE A 156 -14.97 -45.59 5.49
CA PHE A 156 -15.68 -45.69 6.77
C PHE A 156 -16.43 -47.01 6.87
N GLU A 157 -16.57 -47.54 8.10
CA GLU A 157 -17.39 -48.75 8.40
C GLU A 157 -18.85 -48.55 7.97
N ASP A 158 -19.36 -47.32 8.06
CA ASP A 158 -20.66 -46.93 7.52
C ASP A 158 -20.52 -46.64 6.02
N GLU A 159 -20.85 -47.61 5.20
CA GLU A 159 -20.79 -47.50 3.72
C GLU A 159 -21.60 -46.34 3.15
N SER A 160 -22.59 -45.81 3.88
CA SER A 160 -23.39 -44.67 3.42
C SER A 160 -22.56 -43.38 3.38
N LYS A 161 -21.46 -43.31 4.14
CA LYS A 161 -20.52 -42.18 4.19
C LYS A 161 -19.41 -42.26 3.14
N ASN A 162 -19.23 -43.43 2.50
CA ASN A 162 -18.20 -43.63 1.46
C ASN A 162 -18.68 -43.14 0.10
N VAL A 163 -19.22 -41.93 0.07
CA VAL A 163 -19.68 -41.22 -1.13
C VAL A 163 -18.94 -39.89 -1.30
N VAL A 164 -18.84 -39.44 -2.51
CA VAL A 164 -18.20 -38.16 -2.85
C VAL A 164 -18.98 -36.97 -2.26
N GLU A 165 -18.29 -36.14 -1.49
CA GLU A 165 -18.78 -34.90 -0.89
C GLU A 165 -18.02 -33.65 -1.39
N GLU A 166 -18.53 -32.50 -1.03
CA GLU A 166 -18.13 -31.20 -1.64
C GLU A 166 -16.64 -30.87 -1.53
N ASN A 167 -15.97 -31.26 -0.48
CA ASN A 167 -14.56 -30.92 -0.20
C ASN A 167 -13.60 -32.10 -0.39
N ASP A 168 -14.10 -33.20 -0.95
CA ASP A 168 -13.26 -34.34 -1.19
C ASP A 168 -12.29 -34.14 -2.34
N VAL A 169 -11.24 -34.94 -2.34
CA VAL A 169 -10.32 -35.12 -3.46
C VAL A 169 -10.58 -36.46 -4.07
N VAL A 170 -10.93 -36.49 -5.34
CA VAL A 170 -11.30 -37.73 -6.04
C VAL A 170 -10.25 -38.09 -7.07
N LEU A 171 -9.77 -39.32 -7.01
CA LEU A 171 -8.87 -39.91 -8.01
C LEU A 171 -9.71 -40.60 -9.09
N LEU A 172 -9.53 -40.20 -10.32
CA LEU A 172 -10.31 -40.68 -11.45
C LEU A 172 -9.44 -41.35 -12.51
N ASP A 173 -9.99 -42.40 -13.13
CA ASP A 173 -9.54 -42.87 -14.44
C ASP A 173 -10.36 -42.15 -15.51
N LEU A 174 -9.73 -41.23 -16.23
CA LEU A 174 -10.37 -40.20 -17.08
C LEU A 174 -10.10 -40.46 -18.56
N PHE A 175 -11.15 -40.64 -19.33
CA PHE A 175 -11.11 -40.79 -20.78
C PHE A 175 -11.78 -39.57 -21.44
N ILE A 176 -11.17 -39.05 -22.47
CA ILE A 176 -11.69 -37.94 -23.27
C ILE A 176 -11.82 -38.41 -24.73
N TYR A 177 -13.03 -38.48 -25.21
CA TYR A 177 -13.35 -38.90 -26.58
C TYR A 177 -13.82 -37.71 -27.42
N ARG A 178 -13.55 -37.76 -28.72
CA ARG A 178 -14.16 -36.82 -29.65
C ARG A 178 -15.63 -37.17 -29.79
N GLU A 179 -16.53 -36.20 -29.62
CA GLU A 179 -17.99 -36.41 -29.69
C GLU A 179 -18.45 -37.07 -31.00
N LYS A 180 -17.88 -36.65 -32.15
CA LYS A 180 -18.32 -37.06 -33.52
C LYS A 180 -18.15 -38.53 -33.83
N ASP A 181 -17.06 -39.16 -33.44
CA ASP A 181 -16.60 -40.49 -33.85
C ASP A 181 -16.12 -41.36 -32.70
N LEU A 182 -16.29 -40.88 -31.48
CA LEU A 182 -15.86 -41.53 -30.24
C LEU A 182 -14.38 -41.97 -30.26
N LYS A 183 -13.58 -41.26 -31.06
CA LYS A 183 -12.13 -41.46 -31.07
C LYS A 183 -11.54 -40.96 -29.77
N GLU A 184 -10.77 -41.82 -29.06
CA GLU A 184 -10.02 -41.42 -27.89
C GLU A 184 -9.01 -40.32 -28.22
N LEU A 185 -9.03 -39.25 -27.47
CA LEU A 185 -8.13 -38.12 -27.57
C LEU A 185 -7.09 -38.14 -26.47
N HIS A 186 -7.54 -38.43 -25.22
CA HIS A 186 -6.70 -38.55 -24.03
C HIS A 186 -7.23 -39.63 -23.08
N HIS A 187 -6.32 -40.32 -22.39
CA HIS A 187 -6.59 -41.21 -21.27
C HIS A 187 -5.60 -40.83 -20.16
N ILE A 188 -6.11 -40.65 -18.92
CA ILE A 188 -5.32 -40.32 -17.75
C ILE A 188 -5.78 -41.25 -16.63
N GLU A 189 -4.90 -42.19 -16.24
CA GLU A 189 -5.18 -43.22 -15.25
C GLU A 189 -5.34 -42.70 -13.83
N GLU A 190 -4.72 -41.49 -13.50
CA GLU A 190 -4.74 -40.92 -12.16
C GLU A 190 -5.00 -39.41 -12.25
N TYR A 191 -6.22 -39.04 -12.62
CA TYR A 191 -6.64 -37.63 -12.66
C TYR A 191 -7.18 -37.22 -11.28
N ASN A 192 -6.43 -36.34 -10.56
CA ASN A 192 -6.84 -35.82 -9.27
C ASN A 192 -7.72 -34.60 -9.40
N VAL A 193 -8.87 -34.60 -8.74
CA VAL A 193 -9.84 -33.49 -8.72
C VAL A 193 -10.13 -33.10 -7.29
N ASP A 194 -9.76 -31.88 -6.90
CA ASP A 194 -10.14 -31.28 -5.62
C ASP A 194 -11.51 -30.60 -5.78
N LEU A 195 -12.53 -31.17 -5.17
CA LEU A 195 -13.91 -30.67 -5.28
C LEU A 195 -14.20 -29.41 -4.45
N SER A 196 -13.22 -28.89 -3.70
CA SER A 196 -13.32 -27.57 -3.04
C SER A 196 -13.41 -26.44 -4.06
N TYR A 197 -12.92 -26.68 -5.28
CA TYR A 197 -12.90 -25.71 -6.38
C TYR A 197 -13.48 -26.31 -7.66
N PRO A 198 -14.03 -25.49 -8.58
CA PRO A 198 -14.37 -25.98 -9.91
C PRO A 198 -13.13 -26.42 -10.67
N ASP A 199 -13.17 -27.60 -11.27
CA ASP A 199 -12.07 -28.07 -12.13
C ASP A 199 -11.91 -27.13 -13.34
N PRO A 200 -10.72 -26.63 -13.65
CA PRO A 200 -10.51 -25.65 -14.72
C PRO A 200 -10.80 -26.21 -16.11
N ASN A 201 -10.67 -27.53 -16.31
CA ASN A 201 -10.92 -28.19 -17.60
C ASN A 201 -12.35 -28.72 -17.70
N PHE A 202 -12.94 -29.14 -16.57
CA PHE A 202 -14.28 -29.76 -16.48
C PHE A 202 -15.09 -29.19 -15.32
N PRO A 203 -15.61 -27.96 -15.43
CA PRO A 203 -16.35 -27.32 -14.33
C PRO A 203 -17.59 -28.10 -13.87
N GLU A 204 -18.19 -28.92 -14.73
CA GLU A 204 -19.36 -29.75 -14.43
C GLU A 204 -19.01 -31.01 -13.64
N LEU A 205 -17.73 -31.41 -13.60
CA LEU A 205 -17.30 -32.70 -13.05
C LEU A 205 -17.68 -32.82 -11.57
N LYS A 206 -17.52 -31.76 -10.78
CA LYS A 206 -17.94 -31.70 -9.37
C LYS A 206 -19.39 -32.17 -9.22
N ASN A 207 -20.32 -31.55 -9.93
CA ASN A 207 -21.75 -31.88 -9.82
C ASN A 207 -22.09 -33.28 -10.27
N ARG A 208 -21.32 -33.87 -11.19
CA ARG A 208 -21.51 -35.23 -11.68
C ARG A 208 -20.98 -36.29 -10.72
N LEU A 209 -19.95 -35.98 -9.95
CA LEU A 209 -19.34 -36.89 -8.99
C LEU A 209 -20.06 -36.93 -7.63
N MET A 210 -20.75 -35.87 -7.25
CA MET A 210 -21.43 -35.77 -5.95
C MET A 210 -22.33 -36.96 -5.67
N GLY A 211 -22.16 -37.54 -4.49
CA GLY A 211 -22.96 -38.72 -4.02
C GLY A 211 -22.58 -40.05 -4.65
N LYS A 212 -21.58 -40.10 -5.54
CA LYS A 212 -21.09 -41.31 -6.18
C LYS A 212 -20.13 -42.06 -5.28
N LYS A 213 -19.99 -43.40 -5.53
CA LYS A 213 -19.09 -44.30 -4.79
C LYS A 213 -17.87 -44.69 -5.63
N VAL A 214 -16.84 -45.17 -4.98
CA VAL A 214 -15.69 -45.80 -5.63
C VAL A 214 -16.16 -46.92 -6.60
N GLY A 215 -15.59 -46.93 -7.80
CA GLY A 215 -15.94 -47.83 -8.90
C GLY A 215 -17.09 -47.37 -9.79
N GLU A 216 -17.88 -46.35 -9.39
CA GLU A 216 -18.92 -45.81 -10.25
C GLU A 216 -18.30 -44.94 -11.37
N GLU A 217 -19.00 -44.90 -12.49
CA GLU A 217 -18.62 -44.14 -13.67
C GLU A 217 -19.59 -43.00 -13.90
N VAL A 218 -19.08 -41.88 -14.40
CA VAL A 218 -19.86 -40.75 -14.88
C VAL A 218 -19.49 -40.45 -16.33
N GLU A 219 -20.50 -40.16 -17.14
CA GLU A 219 -20.32 -39.74 -18.52
C GLU A 219 -21.06 -38.41 -18.76
N PHE A 220 -20.42 -37.51 -19.49
CA PHE A 220 -21.04 -36.25 -19.90
C PHE A 220 -20.37 -35.71 -21.17
N GLU A 221 -21.09 -34.85 -21.84
CA GLU A 221 -20.61 -34.13 -23.02
C GLU A 221 -20.37 -32.66 -22.61
N THR A 222 -19.25 -32.11 -23.06
CA THR A 222 -18.88 -30.73 -22.76
C THR A 222 -18.08 -30.13 -23.90
N LYS A 223 -18.09 -28.80 -23.98
CA LYS A 223 -17.20 -28.06 -24.90
C LYS A 223 -15.96 -27.66 -24.10
N MET A 224 -14.86 -28.31 -24.37
CA MET A 224 -13.60 -27.96 -23.75
C MET A 224 -13.10 -26.60 -24.23
N GLY A 225 -12.65 -25.78 -23.28
CA GLY A 225 -12.01 -24.51 -23.55
C GLY A 225 -10.60 -24.67 -24.13
N ASN A 226 -9.81 -23.59 -24.11
CA ASN A 226 -8.41 -23.65 -24.48
C ASN A 226 -7.61 -24.27 -23.31
N SER A 227 -7.28 -25.56 -23.44
CA SER A 227 -6.55 -26.31 -22.40
C SER A 227 -5.12 -26.63 -22.85
N ARG A 228 -4.17 -26.33 -21.98
CA ARG A 228 -2.75 -26.72 -22.15
C ARG A 228 -2.53 -28.19 -21.75
N ASP A 229 -3.31 -28.68 -20.83
CA ASP A 229 -3.21 -30.04 -20.32
C ASP A 229 -3.74 -31.05 -21.33
N PHE A 230 -4.77 -30.67 -22.11
CA PHE A 230 -5.44 -31.50 -23.11
C PHE A 230 -5.40 -30.88 -24.52
N PRO A 231 -4.22 -30.74 -25.15
CA PRO A 231 -4.08 -29.99 -26.40
C PRO A 231 -4.85 -30.63 -27.57
N LYS A 232 -5.01 -31.98 -27.59
CA LYS A 232 -5.81 -32.66 -28.65
C LYS A 232 -7.31 -32.46 -28.50
N ALA A 233 -7.79 -32.15 -27.31
CA ALA A 233 -9.20 -31.91 -26.99
C ALA A 233 -9.55 -30.40 -26.95
N SER A 234 -8.56 -29.52 -26.92
CA SER A 234 -8.70 -28.07 -26.81
C SER A 234 -9.65 -27.50 -27.87
N ASN A 235 -10.59 -26.65 -27.46
CA ASN A 235 -11.62 -26.01 -28.27
C ASN A 235 -12.53 -26.96 -29.06
N LYS A 236 -12.71 -28.20 -28.60
CA LYS A 236 -13.56 -29.21 -29.22
C LYS A 236 -14.71 -29.62 -28.32
N ASN A 237 -15.79 -30.12 -28.93
CA ASN A 237 -16.81 -30.86 -28.23
C ASN A 237 -16.25 -32.26 -27.92
N VAL A 238 -16.35 -32.67 -26.67
CA VAL A 238 -15.80 -33.92 -26.19
C VAL A 238 -16.83 -34.66 -25.34
N LYS A 239 -16.77 -35.97 -25.39
CA LYS A 239 -17.45 -36.85 -24.45
C LYS A 239 -16.40 -37.29 -23.40
N VAL A 240 -16.69 -37.03 -22.12
CA VAL A 240 -15.82 -37.37 -21.00
C VAL A 240 -16.44 -38.57 -20.29
N LYS A 241 -15.60 -39.57 -20.02
CA LYS A 241 -15.94 -40.71 -19.17
C LYS A 241 -14.93 -40.76 -18.02
N ALA A 242 -15.43 -40.74 -16.80
CA ALA A 242 -14.58 -40.79 -15.59
C ALA A 242 -15.06 -41.90 -14.67
N LYS A 243 -14.14 -42.74 -14.24
CA LYS A 243 -14.36 -43.78 -13.24
C LYS A 243 -13.69 -43.39 -11.95
N ILE A 244 -14.41 -43.49 -10.84
CA ILE A 244 -13.89 -43.20 -9.50
C ILE A 244 -12.99 -44.32 -9.03
N LEU A 245 -11.68 -44.03 -8.86
CA LEU A 245 -10.71 -45.01 -8.33
C LEU A 245 -10.61 -44.94 -6.82
N GLU A 246 -10.59 -43.70 -6.29
CA GLU A 246 -10.43 -43.46 -4.86
C GLU A 246 -11.12 -42.16 -4.47
N ILE A 247 -11.69 -42.11 -3.27
CA ILE A 247 -12.23 -40.89 -2.66
C ILE A 247 -11.40 -40.62 -1.41
N ARG A 248 -10.86 -39.41 -1.29
CA ARG A 248 -10.08 -38.95 -0.14
C ARG A 248 -10.76 -37.76 0.47
N TYR A 249 -10.88 -37.70 1.78
CA TYR A 249 -11.37 -36.53 2.50
C TYR A 249 -10.23 -35.79 3.16
N LYS A 250 -10.42 -34.51 3.34
CA LYS A 250 -9.46 -33.61 4.02
C LYS A 250 -9.68 -33.72 5.53
N ALA A 251 -8.68 -34.16 6.27
CA ALA A 251 -8.71 -34.25 7.72
C ALA A 251 -7.55 -33.44 8.31
N PRO A 252 -7.74 -32.75 9.44
CA PRO A 252 -6.61 -32.14 10.13
C PRO A 252 -5.67 -33.27 10.58
N PRO A 253 -4.35 -33.09 10.41
CA PRO A 253 -3.39 -34.12 10.90
C PRO A 253 -3.40 -34.18 12.43
N GLU A 254 -2.99 -35.33 12.97
CA GLU A 254 -2.73 -35.44 14.40
C GLU A 254 -1.56 -34.54 14.79
N ILE A 255 -1.74 -33.76 15.86
CA ILE A 255 -0.70 -32.80 16.35
C ILE A 255 0.30 -33.62 17.18
N ASN A 256 1.33 -34.12 16.53
CA ASN A 256 2.41 -34.95 17.08
C ASN A 256 3.77 -34.53 16.47
N ASP A 257 4.84 -35.27 16.75
CA ASP A 257 6.18 -34.98 16.24
C ASP A 257 6.27 -35.10 14.72
N GLU A 258 5.46 -35.95 14.08
CA GLU A 258 5.41 -36.04 12.62
C GLU A 258 4.81 -34.79 11.99
N PHE A 259 3.78 -34.23 12.62
CA PHE A 259 3.23 -32.97 12.23
C PHE A 259 4.26 -31.83 12.36
N ALA A 260 5.04 -31.80 13.44
CA ALA A 260 6.09 -30.81 13.63
C ALA A 260 7.19 -30.87 12.53
N LYS A 261 7.53 -32.10 12.08
CA LYS A 261 8.52 -32.31 11.00
C LYS A 261 8.08 -31.72 9.66
N LEU A 262 6.77 -31.60 9.38
CA LEU A 262 6.27 -30.92 8.17
C LEU A 262 6.69 -29.45 8.13
N PHE A 263 6.92 -28.85 9.31
CA PHE A 263 7.35 -27.46 9.48
C PHE A 263 8.86 -27.35 9.82
N GLN A 264 9.63 -28.43 9.61
CA GLN A 264 11.09 -28.50 9.83
C GLN A 264 11.52 -28.41 11.31
N TYR A 265 10.65 -28.82 12.25
CA TYR A 265 10.99 -28.95 13.67
C TYR A 265 11.24 -30.44 14.00
N GLU A 266 12.17 -30.70 14.94
CA GLU A 266 12.54 -32.07 15.32
C GLU A 266 11.46 -32.72 16.17
N SER A 267 10.77 -31.97 17.02
CA SER A 267 9.71 -32.44 17.91
C SER A 267 8.54 -31.46 18.01
N LEU A 268 7.41 -31.92 18.50
CA LEU A 268 6.26 -31.07 18.81
C LEU A 268 6.59 -30.04 19.90
N GLU A 269 7.47 -30.40 20.84
CA GLU A 269 7.92 -29.50 21.91
C GLU A 269 8.72 -28.34 21.35
N ASP A 270 9.65 -28.56 20.40
CA ASP A 270 10.41 -27.54 19.72
C ASP A 270 9.49 -26.62 18.90
N PHE A 271 8.47 -27.21 18.24
CA PHE A 271 7.50 -26.41 17.50
C PHE A 271 6.66 -25.51 18.42
N LYS A 272 6.17 -26.05 19.55
CA LYS A 272 5.45 -25.27 20.58
C LYS A 272 6.31 -24.13 21.11
N LYS A 273 7.58 -24.39 21.37
CA LYS A 273 8.53 -23.39 21.83
C LYS A 273 8.74 -22.28 20.79
N ALA A 274 8.90 -22.61 19.52
CA ALA A 274 9.03 -21.65 18.44
C ALA A 274 7.78 -20.77 18.27
N ILE A 275 6.58 -21.36 18.44
CA ILE A 275 5.33 -20.61 18.45
C ILE A 275 5.30 -19.65 19.64
N GLN A 276 5.65 -20.11 20.84
CA GLN A 276 5.69 -19.28 22.04
C GLN A 276 6.66 -18.11 21.88
N GLU A 277 7.88 -18.34 21.40
CA GLU A 277 8.87 -17.31 21.11
C GLU A 277 8.34 -16.30 20.09
N THR A 278 7.62 -16.74 19.07
CA THR A 278 7.01 -15.88 18.06
C THR A 278 5.91 -15.01 18.66
N ILE A 279 5.03 -15.59 19.48
CA ILE A 279 3.99 -14.87 20.22
C ILE A 279 4.61 -13.80 21.11
N GLN A 280 5.61 -14.18 21.91
CA GLN A 280 6.29 -13.28 22.85
C GLN A 280 7.00 -12.13 22.12
N LYS A 281 7.70 -12.44 21.04
CA LYS A 281 8.38 -11.45 20.21
C LYS A 281 7.39 -10.42 19.63
N GLN A 282 6.27 -10.88 19.08
CA GLN A 282 5.26 -9.97 18.53
C GLN A 282 4.57 -9.14 19.61
N ALA A 283 4.28 -9.74 20.76
CA ALA A 283 3.71 -9.02 21.91
C ALA A 283 4.66 -7.96 22.44
N ASN A 284 5.96 -8.26 22.59
CA ASN A 284 6.98 -7.29 22.97
C ASN A 284 7.07 -6.14 21.97
N THR A 285 7.12 -6.45 20.68
CA THR A 285 7.14 -5.44 19.60
C THR A 285 5.90 -4.54 19.66
N TYR A 286 4.73 -5.11 19.92
CA TYR A 286 3.50 -4.32 20.09
C TYR A 286 3.61 -3.35 21.28
N VAL A 287 4.07 -3.84 22.44
CA VAL A 287 4.25 -3.02 23.65
C VAL A 287 5.27 -1.90 23.42
N GLU A 288 6.41 -2.21 22.80
CA GLU A 288 7.42 -1.22 22.44
C GLU A 288 6.85 -0.13 21.53
N ASN A 289 6.07 -0.52 20.50
CA ASN A 289 5.43 0.43 19.59
C ASN A 289 4.42 1.34 20.33
N GLU A 290 3.64 0.81 21.27
CA GLU A 290 2.71 1.62 22.06
C GLU A 290 3.44 2.58 23.01
N VAL A 291 4.58 2.17 23.58
CA VAL A 291 5.43 3.04 24.39
C VAL A 291 6.01 4.18 23.54
N ILE A 292 6.58 3.87 22.38
CA ILE A 292 7.13 4.88 21.46
C ILE A 292 6.06 5.86 20.99
N LYS A 293 4.89 5.36 20.66
CA LYS A 293 3.75 6.20 20.27
C LYS A 293 3.39 7.21 21.37
N GLN A 294 3.39 6.80 22.64
CA GLN A 294 3.14 7.70 23.77
C GLN A 294 4.27 8.74 23.92
N ILE A 295 5.54 8.30 23.82
CA ILE A 295 6.71 9.18 23.89
C ILE A 295 6.65 10.25 22.81
N VAL A 296 6.44 9.84 21.55
CA VAL A 296 6.37 10.76 20.40
C VAL A 296 5.18 11.69 20.53
N GLN A 297 4.02 11.20 20.97
CA GLN A 297 2.85 12.03 21.21
C GLN A 297 3.13 13.12 22.26
N GLU A 298 3.79 12.78 23.35
CA GLU A 298 4.20 13.75 24.38
C GLU A 298 5.22 14.77 23.83
N ILE A 299 6.14 14.35 22.95
CA ILE A 299 7.05 15.27 22.27
C ILE A 299 6.29 16.24 21.38
N ILE A 300 5.31 15.76 20.58
CA ILE A 300 4.47 16.61 19.73
C ILE A 300 3.72 17.66 20.57
N GLU A 301 3.14 17.25 21.67
CA GLU A 301 2.38 18.14 22.58
C GLU A 301 3.28 19.21 23.23
N LYS A 302 4.53 18.86 23.54
CA LYS A 302 5.48 19.80 24.12
C LYS A 302 6.18 20.70 23.10
N ASN A 303 6.15 20.35 21.82
CA ASN A 303 6.73 21.11 20.73
C ASN A 303 5.68 21.21 19.60
N PRO A 304 4.61 22.00 19.79
CA PRO A 304 3.55 22.12 18.80
C PRO A 304 4.07 22.79 17.53
N PHE A 305 3.76 22.22 16.38
CA PHE A 305 4.02 22.78 15.06
C PHE A 305 2.95 22.34 14.07
N ASP A 306 2.73 23.16 13.05
CA ASP A 306 1.78 22.88 12.00
C ASP A 306 2.50 22.35 10.76
N LEU A 307 1.78 21.56 9.98
CA LEU A 307 2.26 21.05 8.69
C LEU A 307 1.44 21.67 7.56
N PRO A 308 2.10 22.02 6.42
CA PRO A 308 1.40 22.49 5.24
C PRO A 308 0.40 21.45 4.73
N ASN A 309 -0.78 21.90 4.29
CA ASN A 309 -1.82 21.01 3.78
C ASN A 309 -1.36 20.26 2.51
N VAL A 310 -0.54 20.90 1.68
CA VAL A 310 0.02 20.24 0.49
C VAL A 310 0.82 19.00 0.84
N VAL A 311 1.61 19.03 1.93
CA VAL A 311 2.39 17.87 2.40
C VAL A 311 1.48 16.77 2.94
N ILE A 312 0.48 17.15 3.74
CA ILE A 312 -0.52 16.19 4.27
C ILE A 312 -1.28 15.52 3.12
N ASN A 313 -1.74 16.28 2.14
CA ASN A 313 -2.49 15.76 1.00
C ASN A 313 -1.63 14.87 0.08
N GLN A 314 -0.34 15.18 -0.07
CA GLN A 314 0.60 14.31 -0.80
C GLN A 314 0.78 12.97 -0.10
N GLU A 315 0.92 12.97 1.22
CA GLU A 315 1.02 11.74 2.02
C GLU A 315 -0.25 10.91 1.94
N VAL A 316 -1.43 11.55 2.06
CA VAL A 316 -2.73 10.88 1.91
C VAL A 316 -2.85 10.22 0.53
N LYS A 317 -2.46 10.94 -0.53
CA LYS A 317 -2.47 10.41 -1.89
C LYS A 317 -1.53 9.20 -2.03
N ALA A 318 -0.32 9.28 -1.51
CA ALA A 318 0.64 8.17 -1.53
C ALA A 318 0.10 6.92 -0.82
N ARG A 319 -0.60 7.09 0.30
CA ARG A 319 -1.25 5.99 1.03
C ARG A 319 -2.38 5.35 0.25
N LEU A 320 -3.22 6.16 -0.41
CA LEU A 320 -4.29 5.63 -1.27
C LEU A 320 -3.73 4.85 -2.46
N GLU A 321 -2.65 5.32 -3.06
CA GLU A 321 -1.95 4.62 -4.14
C GLU A 321 -1.34 3.29 -3.67
N ASP A 322 -0.69 3.26 -2.50
CA ASP A 322 -0.13 2.04 -1.91
C ASP A 322 -1.23 1.02 -1.56
N LEU A 323 -2.31 1.48 -0.93
CA LEU A 323 -3.47 0.65 -0.63
C LEU A 323 -4.07 0.04 -1.90
N SER A 324 -4.20 0.85 -2.96
CA SER A 324 -4.73 0.38 -4.25
C SER A 324 -3.86 -0.70 -4.87
N LYS A 325 -2.53 -0.54 -4.83
CA LYS A 325 -1.57 -1.55 -5.30
C LYS A 325 -1.69 -2.85 -4.51
N ARG A 326 -1.81 -2.77 -3.18
CA ARG A 326 -1.98 -3.95 -2.32
C ARG A 326 -3.29 -4.70 -2.59
N LEU A 327 -4.34 -3.98 -2.98
CA LEU A 327 -5.63 -4.54 -3.37
C LEU A 327 -5.68 -5.00 -4.83
N GLY A 328 -4.58 -4.85 -5.61
CA GLY A 328 -4.52 -5.21 -7.02
C GLY A 328 -5.36 -4.33 -7.93
N LEU A 329 -5.68 -3.10 -7.50
CA LEU A 329 -6.48 -2.15 -8.28
C LEU A 329 -5.60 -1.41 -9.28
N THR A 330 -6.13 -1.17 -10.47
CA THR A 330 -5.44 -0.40 -11.52
C THR A 330 -5.49 1.11 -11.31
N ASN A 331 -6.53 1.59 -10.62
CA ASN A 331 -6.73 3.00 -10.31
C ASN A 331 -6.64 3.24 -8.80
N THR A 332 -6.28 4.46 -8.41
CA THR A 332 -6.27 4.86 -6.99
C THR A 332 -7.69 4.81 -6.42
N ILE A 333 -7.86 4.09 -5.31
CA ILE A 333 -9.14 3.97 -4.62
C ILE A 333 -9.59 5.33 -4.08
N SER A 334 -10.86 5.65 -4.22
CA SER A 334 -11.44 6.91 -3.73
C SER A 334 -12.00 6.78 -2.31
N PHE A 335 -12.24 7.93 -1.65
CA PHE A 335 -12.86 7.94 -0.33
C PHE A 335 -14.32 7.43 -0.36
N GLU A 336 -15.05 7.62 -1.45
CA GLU A 336 -16.40 7.06 -1.65
C GLU A 336 -16.36 5.52 -1.67
N GLN A 337 -15.35 4.93 -2.32
CA GLN A 337 -15.18 3.48 -2.33
C GLN A 337 -14.79 2.97 -0.93
N LEU A 338 -13.86 3.66 -0.23
CA LEU A 338 -13.43 3.30 1.12
C LEU A 338 -14.56 3.44 2.14
N SER A 339 -15.48 4.38 1.97
CA SER A 339 -16.62 4.59 2.86
C SER A 339 -17.48 3.34 3.02
N LEU A 340 -17.62 2.55 1.95
CA LEU A 340 -18.35 1.28 1.95
C LEU A 340 -17.68 0.22 2.84
N PHE A 341 -16.35 0.17 2.85
CA PHE A 341 -15.59 -0.77 3.68
C PHE A 341 -15.56 -0.35 5.15
N TYR A 342 -15.35 0.95 5.41
CA TYR A 342 -15.25 1.47 6.77
C TYR A 342 -16.60 1.76 7.42
N ARG A 343 -17.70 1.73 6.67
CA ARG A 343 -19.06 2.07 7.12
C ARG A 343 -19.13 3.46 7.77
N LYS A 344 -18.40 4.41 7.16
CA LYS A 344 -18.33 5.82 7.54
C LYS A 344 -18.64 6.69 6.34
N SER A 345 -18.93 7.98 6.52
CA SER A 345 -19.05 8.90 5.39
C SER A 345 -17.68 9.12 4.69
N PRO A 346 -17.66 9.48 3.39
CA PRO A 346 -16.40 9.79 2.70
C PRO A 346 -15.59 10.88 3.40
N GLU A 347 -16.25 11.91 3.95
CA GLU A 347 -15.63 13.02 4.68
C GLU A 347 -14.99 12.54 6.00
N GLU A 348 -15.64 11.63 6.71
CA GLU A 348 -15.07 11.03 7.92
C GLU A 348 -13.86 10.17 7.61
N VAL A 349 -13.90 9.38 6.53
CA VAL A 349 -12.75 8.57 6.09
C VAL A 349 -11.59 9.48 5.67
N GLU A 350 -11.86 10.53 4.89
CA GLU A 350 -10.84 11.51 4.50
C GLU A 350 -10.21 12.18 5.72
N LYS A 351 -11.02 12.57 6.70
CA LYS A 351 -10.55 13.16 7.95
C LYS A 351 -9.65 12.21 8.73
N ASP A 352 -10.07 10.94 8.88
CA ASP A 352 -9.27 9.92 9.55
C ASP A 352 -7.91 9.71 8.85
N PHE A 353 -7.89 9.68 7.51
CA PHE A 353 -6.67 9.55 6.72
C PHE A 353 -5.75 10.76 6.89
N LYS A 354 -6.29 11.99 6.88
CA LYS A 354 -5.53 13.22 7.11
C LYS A 354 -4.95 13.29 8.50
N GLU A 355 -5.73 12.94 9.53
CA GLU A 355 -5.27 12.91 10.91
C GLU A 355 -4.14 11.89 11.12
N GLN A 356 -4.27 10.71 10.51
CA GLN A 356 -3.23 9.68 10.57
C GLN A 356 -1.98 10.12 9.81
N ALA A 357 -2.13 10.65 8.60
CA ALA A 357 -1.02 11.18 7.81
C ALA A 357 -0.27 12.29 8.57
N THR A 358 -1.01 13.21 9.19
CA THR A 358 -0.43 14.30 10.00
C THR A 358 0.37 13.76 11.18
N ARG A 359 -0.16 12.76 11.91
CA ARG A 359 0.55 12.14 13.04
C ARG A 359 1.84 11.47 12.60
N ASP A 360 1.79 10.70 11.51
CA ASP A 360 2.95 9.94 11.03
C ASP A 360 4.03 10.87 10.44
N LEU A 361 3.63 11.93 9.72
CA LEU A 361 4.54 12.97 9.25
C LEU A 361 5.21 13.71 10.43
N LYS A 362 4.44 14.10 11.45
CA LYS A 362 4.99 14.71 12.67
C LYS A 362 5.96 13.79 13.37
N THR A 363 5.63 12.51 13.49
CA THR A 363 6.52 11.48 14.05
C THR A 363 7.83 11.38 13.28
N GLN A 364 7.74 11.32 11.95
CA GLN A 364 8.93 11.25 11.09
C GLN A 364 9.84 12.46 11.28
N ILE A 365 9.26 13.66 11.24
CA ILE A 365 10.01 14.92 11.41
C ILE A 365 10.70 14.98 12.76
N ILE A 366 10.00 14.57 13.83
CA ILE A 366 10.57 14.53 15.19
C ILE A 366 11.76 13.56 15.24
N LEU A 367 11.61 12.35 14.70
CA LEU A 367 12.71 11.37 14.70
C LEU A 367 13.89 11.89 13.88
N ASP A 368 13.66 12.48 12.71
CA ASP A 368 14.71 13.02 11.85
C ASP A 368 15.44 14.19 12.56
N LYS A 369 14.71 15.06 13.28
CA LYS A 369 15.31 16.14 14.07
C LYS A 369 16.13 15.63 15.27
N ILE A 370 15.67 14.58 15.94
CA ILE A 370 16.41 13.96 17.05
C ILE A 370 17.69 13.28 16.51
N ILE A 371 17.64 12.63 15.36
CA ILE A 371 18.82 12.09 14.66
C ILE A 371 19.87 13.19 14.43
N GLU A 372 19.45 14.37 13.97
CA GLU A 372 20.33 15.53 13.77
C GLU A 372 20.91 16.05 15.07
N LEU A 373 20.06 16.25 16.10
CA LEU A 373 20.45 16.83 17.39
C LEU A 373 21.40 15.93 18.18
N GLU A 374 21.12 14.63 18.24
CA GLU A 374 21.91 13.63 18.98
C GLU A 374 23.02 13.01 18.11
N LYS A 375 23.13 13.41 16.84
CA LYS A 375 24.13 12.93 15.87
C LYS A 375 24.13 11.40 15.75
N ILE A 376 22.95 10.81 15.71
CA ILE A 376 22.80 9.35 15.60
C ILE A 376 23.24 8.92 14.19
N ASP A 377 24.27 8.07 14.14
CA ASP A 377 24.79 7.54 12.88
C ASP A 377 24.90 6.01 12.91
N VAL A 378 25.09 5.43 11.72
CA VAL A 378 25.15 3.98 11.48
C VAL A 378 26.43 3.68 10.74
N SER A 379 27.15 2.65 11.18
CA SER A 379 28.39 2.23 10.54
C SER A 379 28.13 1.44 9.25
N SER A 380 29.15 1.31 8.42
CA SER A 380 29.07 0.51 7.19
C SER A 380 28.84 -0.96 7.49
N GLU A 381 29.41 -1.46 8.59
CA GLU A 381 29.26 -2.84 9.04
C GLU A 381 27.81 -3.16 9.42
N GLU A 382 27.15 -2.25 10.15
CA GLU A 382 25.74 -2.40 10.52
C GLU A 382 24.83 -2.40 9.29
N ILE A 383 25.14 -1.57 8.29
CA ILE A 383 24.40 -1.53 7.02
C ILE A 383 24.56 -2.87 6.27
N SER A 384 25.79 -3.38 6.15
CA SER A 384 26.06 -4.66 5.49
C SER A 384 25.37 -5.82 6.20
N GLU A 385 25.39 -5.84 7.53
CA GLU A 385 24.72 -6.86 8.33
C GLU A 385 23.19 -6.81 8.11
N GLU A 386 22.60 -5.63 8.09
CA GLU A 386 21.15 -5.49 7.87
C GLU A 386 20.74 -5.83 6.43
N ILE A 387 21.58 -5.50 5.42
CA ILE A 387 21.37 -5.96 4.04
C ILE A 387 21.35 -7.49 4.00
N LYS A 388 22.29 -8.14 4.68
CA LYS A 388 22.37 -9.60 4.76
C LYS A 388 21.15 -10.20 5.48
N ASN A 389 20.69 -9.61 6.57
CA ASN A 389 19.51 -10.06 7.31
C ASN A 389 18.23 -9.94 6.45
N THR A 390 18.07 -8.83 5.75
CA THR A 390 16.88 -8.52 4.96
C THR A 390 16.82 -9.31 3.65
N TYR A 391 17.94 -9.38 2.93
CA TYR A 391 17.98 -9.95 1.58
C TYR A 391 18.69 -11.31 1.48
N GLY A 392 19.40 -11.76 2.52
CA GLY A 392 20.21 -12.97 2.46
C GLY A 392 19.44 -14.24 2.10
N ARG A 393 18.14 -14.30 2.39
CA ARG A 393 17.27 -15.43 2.00
C ARG A 393 16.93 -15.46 0.51
N TYR A 394 17.09 -14.33 -0.19
CA TYR A 394 16.70 -14.16 -1.59
C TYR A 394 17.91 -14.16 -2.53
N VAL A 395 19.12 -14.12 -1.98
CA VAL A 395 20.37 -14.14 -2.78
C VAL A 395 21.02 -15.51 -2.73
N THR A 396 21.53 -15.95 -3.87
CA THR A 396 22.11 -17.29 -4.04
C THR A 396 23.64 -17.32 -3.87
N ASN A 397 24.29 -16.13 -3.87
CA ASN A 397 25.74 -16.02 -3.76
C ASN A 397 26.18 -14.66 -3.17
N GLU A 398 27.47 -14.60 -2.75
CA GLU A 398 28.04 -13.38 -2.16
C GLU A 398 28.21 -12.21 -3.16
N GLU A 399 28.26 -12.47 -4.46
CA GLU A 399 28.37 -11.41 -5.47
C GLU A 399 27.08 -10.58 -5.52
N GLN A 400 25.94 -11.23 -5.46
CA GLN A 400 24.64 -10.54 -5.41
C GLN A 400 24.50 -9.69 -4.13
N LEU A 401 24.99 -10.14 -2.98
CA LEU A 401 25.03 -9.33 -1.77
C LEU A 401 25.89 -8.07 -1.96
N LYS A 402 27.07 -8.21 -2.55
CA LYS A 402 27.95 -7.07 -2.86
C LYS A 402 27.36 -6.09 -3.86
N GLU A 403 26.51 -6.56 -4.79
CA GLU A 403 25.77 -5.68 -5.69
C GLU A 403 24.69 -4.87 -4.94
N LEU A 404 24.00 -5.48 -3.99
CA LEU A 404 23.04 -4.78 -3.11
C LEU A 404 23.73 -3.72 -2.27
N GLU A 405 24.92 -4.01 -1.72
CA GLU A 405 25.74 -3.08 -0.96
C GLU A 405 26.25 -1.88 -1.78
N LYS A 406 26.34 -2.02 -3.10
CA LYS A 406 26.72 -0.93 -4.02
C LYS A 406 25.52 -0.11 -4.49
N ASN A 407 24.30 -0.59 -4.28
CA ASN A 407 23.11 0.12 -4.69
C ASN A 407 22.79 1.25 -3.71
N GLU A 408 23.05 2.49 -4.11
CA GLU A 408 22.85 3.68 -3.27
C GLU A 408 21.43 3.79 -2.70
N ASN A 409 20.40 3.41 -3.44
CA ASN A 409 19.03 3.46 -2.97
C ASN A 409 18.79 2.47 -1.82
N ILE A 410 19.30 1.24 -1.95
CA ILE A 410 19.18 0.21 -0.91
C ILE A 410 19.96 0.64 0.32
N VAL A 411 21.21 1.06 0.16
CA VAL A 411 22.07 1.53 1.25
C VAL A 411 21.44 2.71 1.98
N ASN A 412 20.91 3.71 1.26
CA ASN A 412 20.26 4.87 1.88
C ASN A 412 18.99 4.49 2.62
N ASN A 413 18.17 3.58 2.07
CA ASN A 413 16.95 3.11 2.73
C ASN A 413 17.27 2.33 4.02
N ILE A 414 18.25 1.43 3.99
CA ILE A 414 18.70 0.67 5.16
C ILE A 414 19.32 1.60 6.19
N LYS A 415 20.14 2.56 5.76
CA LYS A 415 20.73 3.57 6.66
C LYS A 415 19.66 4.40 7.36
N ALA A 416 18.65 4.87 6.64
CA ALA A 416 17.52 5.61 7.21
C ALA A 416 16.72 4.76 8.20
N TYR A 417 16.47 3.52 7.87
CA TYR A 417 15.80 2.54 8.74
C TYR A 417 16.58 2.35 10.05
N LEU A 418 17.87 2.02 9.97
CA LEU A 418 18.71 1.77 11.14
C LEU A 418 18.88 3.02 12.02
N LYS A 419 18.99 4.22 11.42
CA LYS A 419 19.00 5.47 12.19
C LYS A 419 17.73 5.65 13.00
N ARG A 420 16.56 5.36 12.40
CA ARG A 420 15.28 5.43 13.11
C ARG A 420 15.19 4.41 14.23
N GLU A 421 15.58 3.17 13.98
CA GLU A 421 15.64 2.11 15.02
C GLU A 421 16.52 2.53 16.20
N LYS A 422 17.73 3.05 15.93
CA LYS A 422 18.62 3.57 16.98
C LYS A 422 17.98 4.73 17.73
N THR A 423 17.29 5.62 17.03
CA THR A 423 16.61 6.77 17.65
C THR A 423 15.47 6.32 18.56
N ILE A 424 14.70 5.32 18.15
CA ILE A 424 13.64 4.72 18.94
C ILE A 424 14.22 4.13 20.23
N LYS A 425 15.30 3.34 20.15
CA LYS A 425 15.98 2.78 21.32
C LYS A 425 16.50 3.89 22.24
N TRP A 426 17.15 4.90 21.66
CA TRP A 426 17.65 6.05 22.40
C TRP A 426 16.53 6.80 23.13
N LEU A 427 15.39 7.02 22.50
CA LEU A 427 14.20 7.65 23.10
C LEU A 427 13.66 6.83 24.27
N MET A 428 13.56 5.52 24.13
CA MET A 428 13.13 4.63 25.22
C MET A 428 14.08 4.71 26.41
N GLU A 429 15.40 4.66 26.19
CA GLU A 429 16.43 4.74 27.23
C GLU A 429 16.46 6.10 27.96
N ASN A 430 16.09 7.19 27.26
CA ASN A 430 16.09 8.55 27.78
C ASN A 430 14.68 9.03 28.23
N SER A 431 13.72 8.13 28.38
CA SER A 431 12.35 8.41 28.82
C SER A 431 12.02 7.75 30.16
N GLU A 432 11.02 8.29 30.87
CA GLU A 432 10.51 7.75 32.12
C GLU A 432 9.37 6.76 31.84
N ILE A 433 9.71 5.49 31.64
CA ILE A 433 8.74 4.45 31.35
C ILE A 433 8.28 3.78 32.65
N LYS A 434 7.01 3.92 32.98
CA LYS A 434 6.40 3.27 34.15
C LYS A 434 5.66 2.00 33.72
N LYS A 435 5.59 1.03 34.62
CA LYS A 435 4.72 -0.14 34.45
C LYS A 435 3.27 0.31 34.43
N GLY A 436 2.53 -0.18 33.43
CA GLY A 436 1.12 0.09 33.23
C GLY A 436 0.24 -1.13 33.49
N ASP A 437 -0.86 -1.21 32.75
CA ASP A 437 -1.82 -2.29 32.88
C ASP A 437 -1.28 -3.59 32.28
N LYS A 438 -1.85 -4.73 32.73
CA LYS A 438 -1.53 -6.04 32.21
C LYS A 438 -2.38 -6.34 30.98
N ILE A 439 -1.78 -7.00 30.00
CA ILE A 439 -2.46 -7.48 28.81
C ILE A 439 -2.03 -8.92 28.48
N SER A 440 -3.00 -9.79 28.25
CA SER A 440 -2.67 -11.18 27.88
C SER A 440 -2.35 -11.29 26.40
N THR A 441 -1.47 -12.26 26.05
CA THR A 441 -1.15 -12.58 24.66
C THR A 441 -2.40 -13.00 23.87
N ARG A 442 -3.37 -13.67 24.53
CA ARG A 442 -4.67 -14.02 23.95
C ARG A 442 -5.44 -12.79 23.52
N LYS A 443 -5.55 -11.77 24.39
CA LYS A 443 -6.27 -10.54 24.08
C LYS A 443 -5.62 -9.80 22.90
N LEU A 444 -4.29 -9.76 22.86
CA LEU A 444 -3.56 -9.18 21.72
C LEU A 444 -3.86 -9.90 20.40
N TYR A 445 -4.00 -11.23 20.45
CA TYR A 445 -4.34 -12.03 19.28
C TYR A 445 -5.79 -11.80 18.84
N GLU A 446 -6.75 -11.85 19.75
CA GLU A 446 -8.18 -11.62 19.49
C GLU A 446 -8.44 -10.20 18.92
N GLU A 447 -7.71 -9.21 19.40
CA GLU A 447 -7.78 -7.82 18.88
C GLU A 447 -7.00 -7.65 17.55
N GLY A 448 -6.38 -8.67 17.01
CA GLY A 448 -5.58 -8.63 15.79
C GLY A 448 -4.30 -7.78 15.89
N LYS A 449 -3.80 -7.56 17.12
CA LYS A 449 -2.57 -6.80 17.40
C LYS A 449 -1.31 -7.63 17.13
N ILE A 450 -1.41 -8.95 17.31
CA ILE A 450 -0.40 -9.91 16.89
C ILE A 450 -1.02 -10.88 15.88
N LYS A 451 -0.25 -11.30 14.90
CA LYS A 451 -0.69 -12.20 13.83
C LYS A 451 0.16 -13.46 13.86
N LEU A 452 -0.48 -14.59 14.01
CA LEU A 452 0.19 -15.87 14.12
C LEU A 452 -0.20 -16.75 12.93
N PHE A 453 0.76 -17.04 12.04
CA PHE A 453 0.72 -17.98 10.90
C PHE A 453 -0.42 -17.83 9.89
#